data_7d7403e7686258f7723f2b79e59ce97b
#
_entry.id   7d7403e7686258f7723f2b79e59ce97b
#
_cell.length_a   1.000
_cell.length_b   1.000
_cell.length_c   1.000
_cell.angle_alpha   90.00
_cell.angle_beta   90.00
_cell.angle_gamma   90.00
#
_symmetry.space_group_name_H-M   'P 1'
#
loop_
_entity.id
_entity.type
_entity.pdbx_description
1 polymer ?
#
loop_
_entity_poly.entity_id
_entity_poly.type
_entity_poly.pdbx_seq_one_letter_code
_entity_poly.pdbx_strand_id
1 'polypeptide(L)'
;MYKRQGVEPPKNLKFKSSEHHNDIVNLINKNFNKHPGNLENIWFPVTRKGAEKQLEDFLKNKFTNFGIYEDAMLEGKNFLFHSCISALLNIGLLDPETVIKKTMKFASDNNIPINSLEGFIRQIIGWREFIRGIYHEEGKFQIKQNYWNHEKKLTKSWYEGTTGIDPLDDCIKTTLNDGYIHHIPRLMVISNIMNLAGISPKEIYKWFMDCLLYTSPSPRD
;
A
#
# COMPACT_ATOMS: atom_id res chain seq x y z
N MET A 1 6.90 7.77 -21.58
CA MET A 1 7.52 7.14 -20.41
C MET A 1 8.91 7.70 -20.06
N TYR A 2 9.66 8.24 -20.99
CA TYR A 2 11.06 8.70 -20.80
C TYR A 2 11.25 10.10 -20.17
N LYS A 3 10.21 10.88 -19.92
CA LYS A 3 10.31 12.24 -19.33
C LYS A 3 10.19 12.31 -17.81
N ARG A 4 10.11 11.16 -17.12
CA ARG A 4 9.89 11.10 -15.67
C ARG A 4 11.19 10.86 -14.87
N GLN A 5 12.34 10.96 -15.52
CA GLN A 5 13.65 10.82 -14.89
C GLN A 5 14.13 12.17 -14.34
N GLY A 6 14.76 12.17 -13.18
CA GLY A 6 15.47 13.32 -12.64
C GLY A 6 14.87 14.02 -11.42
N VAL A 7 13.76 13.52 -10.86
CA VAL A 7 13.24 14.02 -9.59
C VAL A 7 13.45 12.99 -8.49
N GLU A 8 14.27 13.32 -7.51
CA GLU A 8 14.48 12.47 -6.33
C GLU A 8 13.20 12.46 -5.46
N PRO A 9 12.67 11.26 -5.10
CA PRO A 9 11.54 11.20 -4.19
C PRO A 9 11.96 11.70 -2.80
N PRO A 10 11.08 12.46 -2.12
CA PRO A 10 11.36 12.98 -0.79
C PRO A 10 11.54 11.85 0.21
N LYS A 11 12.34 12.12 1.25
CA LYS A 11 12.51 11.17 2.36
C LYS A 11 11.19 11.04 3.14
N ASN A 12 10.86 9.82 3.53
CA ASN A 12 9.70 9.60 4.38
C ASN A 12 9.92 10.14 5.80
N LEU A 13 8.81 10.52 6.43
CA LEU A 13 8.82 10.83 7.85
C LEU A 13 9.26 9.62 8.67
N LYS A 14 9.97 9.90 9.75
CA LYS A 14 10.25 8.92 10.80
C LYS A 14 9.38 9.26 12.02
N PHE A 15 8.73 8.27 12.58
CA PHE A 15 7.93 8.41 13.78
C PHE A 15 8.66 7.77 14.96
N LYS A 16 8.52 8.37 16.14
CA LYS A 16 9.06 7.78 17.38
C LYS A 16 8.23 6.54 17.72
N SER A 17 8.88 5.52 18.23
CA SER A 17 8.21 4.36 18.81
C SER A 17 7.24 4.80 19.91
N SER A 18 6.08 4.14 19.99
CA SER A 18 5.14 4.35 21.08
C SER A 18 5.67 3.77 22.40
N GLU A 19 5.11 4.19 23.51
CA GLU A 19 5.42 3.61 24.84
C GLU A 19 5.11 2.10 24.91
N HIS A 20 4.14 1.63 24.09
CA HIS A 20 3.74 0.23 24.03
C HIS A 20 4.58 -0.61 23.06
N HIS A 21 5.58 -0.02 22.40
CA HIS A 21 6.37 -0.72 21.37
C HIS A 21 6.98 -2.02 21.88
N ASN A 22 7.67 -1.96 23.03
CA ASN A 22 8.36 -3.12 23.59
C ASN A 22 7.38 -4.23 24.00
N ASP A 23 6.22 -3.87 24.54
CA ASP A 23 5.18 -4.84 24.92
C ASP A 23 4.63 -5.57 23.69
N ILE A 24 4.38 -4.83 22.61
CA ILE A 24 3.93 -5.40 21.33
C ILE A 24 5.00 -6.29 20.71
N VAL A 25 6.27 -5.88 20.71
CA VAL A 25 7.38 -6.71 20.22
C VAL A 25 7.46 -8.02 21.00
N ASN A 26 7.38 -7.97 22.32
CA ASN A 26 7.40 -9.16 23.19
C ASN A 26 6.20 -10.08 22.90
N LEU A 27 5.00 -9.51 22.75
CA LEU A 27 3.78 -10.27 22.44
C LEU A 27 3.88 -10.97 21.07
N ILE A 28 4.38 -10.27 20.07
CA ILE A 28 4.53 -10.83 18.71
C ILE A 28 5.60 -11.92 18.70
N ASN A 29 6.76 -11.69 19.32
CA ASN A 29 7.81 -12.69 19.40
C ASN A 29 7.36 -13.95 20.14
N LYS A 30 6.50 -13.82 21.15
CA LYS A 30 5.96 -14.95 21.91
C LYS A 30 4.93 -15.75 21.12
N ASN A 31 4.03 -15.07 20.40
CA ASN A 31 2.84 -15.72 19.83
C ASN A 31 2.88 -15.85 18.29
N PHE A 32 3.65 -15.02 17.59
CA PHE A 32 3.62 -14.87 16.14
C PHE A 32 5.01 -14.93 15.48
N ASN A 33 6.01 -15.47 16.15
CA ASN A 33 7.41 -15.53 15.68
C ASN A 33 7.63 -16.33 14.39
N LYS A 34 6.62 -17.09 13.93
CA LYS A 34 6.66 -17.86 12.69
C LYS A 34 5.98 -17.17 11.51
N HIS A 35 5.37 -15.99 11.74
CA HIS A 35 4.74 -15.21 10.69
C HIS A 35 5.78 -14.36 9.93
N PRO A 36 5.53 -14.07 8.63
CA PRO A 36 6.44 -13.23 7.86
C PRO A 36 6.43 -11.77 8.35
N GLY A 37 7.49 -11.03 8.03
CA GLY A 37 7.66 -9.63 8.40
C GLY A 37 8.73 -9.43 9.47
N ASN A 38 9.01 -8.16 9.78
CA ASN A 38 9.91 -7.80 10.86
C ASN A 38 9.35 -6.63 11.69
N LEU A 39 9.83 -6.49 12.91
CA LEU A 39 9.38 -5.47 13.87
C LEU A 39 10.33 -4.28 13.99
N GLU A 40 11.45 -4.31 13.27
CA GLU A 40 12.51 -3.31 13.40
C GLU A 40 12.18 -2.04 12.61
N ASN A 41 11.35 -2.16 11.56
CA ASN A 41 11.09 -1.10 10.62
C ASN A 41 9.65 -0.58 10.68
N ILE A 42 9.26 -0.04 11.84
CA ILE A 42 7.96 0.63 11.98
C ILE A 42 8.05 2.04 11.42
N TRP A 43 7.56 2.24 10.20
CA TRP A 43 7.66 3.50 9.47
C TRP A 43 6.39 4.37 9.54
N PHE A 44 5.26 3.82 9.96
CA PHE A 44 3.96 4.51 9.97
C PHE A 44 3.59 5.01 11.37
N PRO A 45 2.78 6.09 11.48
CA PRO A 45 2.35 6.62 12.76
C PRO A 45 1.27 5.76 13.40
N VAL A 46 1.27 5.71 14.74
CA VAL A 46 0.30 4.96 15.54
C VAL A 46 -0.64 5.87 16.35
N THR A 47 -0.59 7.18 16.11
CA THR A 47 -1.44 8.18 16.78
C THR A 47 -2.12 9.08 15.76
N ARG A 48 -3.29 9.64 16.11
CA ARG A 48 -4.02 10.61 15.26
C ARG A 48 -3.13 11.79 14.87
N LYS A 49 -2.40 12.39 15.83
CA LYS A 49 -1.48 13.49 15.56
C LYS A 49 -0.36 13.10 14.59
N GLY A 50 0.15 11.88 14.69
CA GLY A 50 1.12 11.34 13.74
C GLY A 50 0.51 11.13 12.36
N ALA A 51 -0.71 10.62 12.29
CA ALA A 51 -1.43 10.42 11.04
C ALA A 51 -1.73 11.75 10.31
N GLU A 52 -2.11 12.78 11.04
CA GLU A 52 -2.29 14.13 10.49
C GLU A 52 -0.98 14.71 9.96
N LYS A 53 0.14 14.49 10.69
CA LYS A 53 1.47 14.89 10.21
C LYS A 53 1.89 14.14 8.95
N GLN A 54 1.54 12.86 8.81
CA GLN A 54 1.78 12.08 7.58
C GLN A 54 1.02 12.68 6.38
N LEU A 55 -0.24 13.03 6.57
CA LEU A 55 -1.04 13.70 5.54
C LEU A 55 -0.44 15.07 5.16
N GLU A 56 -0.05 15.87 6.15
CA GLU A 56 0.57 17.18 5.89
C GLU A 56 1.90 17.07 5.14
N ASP A 57 2.72 16.08 5.47
CA ASP A 57 3.98 15.81 4.75
C ASP A 57 3.72 15.44 3.29
N PHE A 58 2.74 14.57 3.05
CA PHE A 58 2.32 14.24 1.69
C PHE A 58 1.90 15.49 0.92
N LEU A 59 1.00 16.29 1.47
CA LEU A 59 0.49 17.49 0.80
C LEU A 59 1.61 18.48 0.46
N LYS A 60 2.56 18.70 1.39
CA LYS A 60 3.65 19.69 1.21
C LYS A 60 4.76 19.21 0.29
N ASN A 61 5.15 17.94 0.38
CA ASN A 61 6.40 17.45 -0.19
C ASN A 61 6.22 16.50 -1.38
N LYS A 62 5.05 15.87 -1.53
CA LYS A 62 4.82 14.82 -2.52
C LYS A 62 3.70 15.14 -3.50
N PHE A 63 2.67 15.87 -3.06
CA PHE A 63 1.40 15.99 -3.77
C PHE A 63 1.53 16.61 -5.17
N THR A 64 2.36 17.63 -5.34
CA THR A 64 2.61 18.25 -6.65
C THR A 64 3.07 17.24 -7.71
N ASN A 65 3.87 16.25 -7.31
CA ASN A 65 4.43 15.25 -8.20
C ASN A 65 3.65 13.93 -8.19
N PHE A 66 2.62 13.78 -7.35
CA PHE A 66 1.87 12.55 -7.21
C PHE A 66 1.30 12.07 -8.54
N GLY A 67 0.55 12.89 -9.27
CA GLY A 67 -0.10 12.48 -10.51
C GLY A 67 0.85 12.16 -11.67
N ILE A 68 2.09 12.67 -11.63
CA ILE A 68 3.11 12.34 -12.62
C ILE A 68 3.79 11.00 -12.31
N TYR A 69 3.96 10.69 -11.02
CA TYR A 69 4.74 9.55 -10.56
C TYR A 69 3.93 8.46 -9.86
N GLU A 70 2.59 8.54 -9.86
CA GLU A 70 1.74 7.55 -9.18
C GLU A 70 1.95 6.11 -9.69
N ASP A 71 2.30 5.97 -10.98
CA ASP A 71 2.57 4.68 -11.62
C ASP A 71 4.08 4.39 -11.81
N ALA A 72 4.96 5.18 -11.18
CA ALA A 72 6.40 4.97 -11.27
C ALA A 72 6.86 3.84 -10.36
N MET A 73 7.93 3.16 -10.77
CA MET A 73 8.68 2.21 -9.94
C MET A 73 10.15 2.63 -9.94
N LEU A 74 10.79 2.45 -8.80
CA LEU A 74 12.22 2.70 -8.65
C LEU A 74 12.79 1.69 -7.66
N GLU A 75 13.81 0.95 -8.08
CA GLU A 75 14.51 -0.04 -7.27
C GLU A 75 14.98 0.57 -5.93
N GLY A 76 14.73 -0.14 -4.84
CA GLY A 76 15.09 0.31 -3.49
C GLY A 76 14.31 1.52 -2.97
N LYS A 77 13.24 1.98 -3.66
CA LYS A 77 12.40 3.11 -3.26
C LYS A 77 10.93 2.71 -3.28
N ASN A 78 10.41 2.28 -2.14
CA ASN A 78 9.04 1.76 -2.04
C ASN A 78 7.96 2.85 -1.94
N PHE A 79 8.27 3.99 -1.33
CA PHE A 79 7.24 4.98 -0.97
C PHE A 79 7.04 6.09 -2.01
N LEU A 80 8.05 6.41 -2.79
CA LEU A 80 8.03 7.43 -3.85
C LEU A 80 7.24 8.69 -3.45
N PHE A 81 6.26 9.07 -4.28
CA PHE A 81 5.38 10.21 -4.04
C PHE A 81 4.01 9.81 -3.45
N HIS A 82 3.86 8.55 -2.99
CA HIS A 82 2.62 8.07 -2.39
C HIS A 82 2.38 8.66 -1.00
N SER A 83 1.10 8.79 -0.63
CA SER A 83 0.66 9.34 0.66
C SER A 83 0.89 8.41 1.83
N CYS A 84 0.79 7.10 1.59
CA CYS A 84 0.93 6.04 2.58
C CYS A 84 -0.06 6.16 3.75
N ILE A 85 -1.29 6.65 3.49
CA ILE A 85 -2.31 6.87 4.54
C ILE A 85 -3.41 5.81 4.59
N SER A 86 -3.42 4.83 3.72
CA SER A 86 -4.50 3.83 3.66
C SER A 86 -4.68 3.06 4.96
N ALA A 87 -3.61 2.60 5.59
CA ALA A 87 -3.68 1.93 6.89
C ALA A 87 -4.33 2.85 7.93
N LEU A 88 -4.00 4.15 7.91
CA LEU A 88 -4.51 5.15 8.84
C LEU A 88 -6.00 5.45 8.64
N LEU A 89 -6.46 5.41 7.39
CA LEU A 89 -7.89 5.51 7.05
C LEU A 89 -8.64 4.24 7.50
N ASN A 90 -8.06 3.06 7.28
CA ASN A 90 -8.71 1.79 7.60
C ASN A 90 -8.90 1.58 9.10
N ILE A 91 -7.99 2.07 9.94
CA ILE A 91 -8.09 1.98 11.41
C ILE A 91 -8.73 3.24 12.04
N GLY A 92 -9.19 4.20 11.23
CA GLY A 92 -9.90 5.39 11.72
C GLY A 92 -9.02 6.45 12.40
N LEU A 93 -7.70 6.43 12.21
CA LEU A 93 -6.82 7.53 12.65
C LEU A 93 -6.96 8.76 11.76
N LEU A 94 -7.32 8.58 10.49
CA LEU A 94 -7.76 9.62 9.57
C LEU A 94 -9.18 9.33 9.11
N ASP A 95 -9.93 10.40 8.88
CA ASP A 95 -11.27 10.35 8.33
C ASP A 95 -11.23 10.80 6.86
N PRO A 96 -11.85 10.04 5.92
CA PRO A 96 -11.82 10.36 4.49
C PRO A 96 -12.34 11.77 4.16
N GLU A 97 -13.41 12.21 4.81
CA GLU A 97 -13.98 13.55 4.57
C GLU A 97 -12.98 14.65 4.95
N THR A 98 -12.33 14.49 6.11
CA THR A 98 -11.29 15.41 6.58
C THR A 98 -10.08 15.42 5.64
N VAL A 99 -9.65 14.26 5.15
CA VAL A 99 -8.55 14.15 4.16
C VAL A 99 -8.91 14.93 2.89
N ILE A 100 -10.11 14.72 2.35
CA ILE A 100 -10.56 15.41 1.13
C ILE A 100 -10.62 16.92 1.35
N LYS A 101 -11.24 17.40 2.43
CA LYS A 101 -11.33 18.84 2.73
C LYS A 101 -9.95 19.50 2.82
N LYS A 102 -9.01 18.87 3.54
CA LYS A 102 -7.62 19.35 3.66
C LYS A 102 -6.91 19.36 2.30
N THR A 103 -7.08 18.30 1.50
CA THR A 103 -6.46 18.18 0.18
C THR A 103 -6.99 19.23 -0.79
N MET A 104 -8.31 19.40 -0.87
CA MET A 104 -8.94 20.40 -1.74
C MET A 104 -8.49 21.81 -1.39
N LYS A 105 -8.49 22.15 -0.09
CA LYS A 105 -8.00 23.44 0.38
C LYS A 105 -6.54 23.66 0.02
N PHE A 106 -5.68 22.68 0.31
CA PHE A 106 -4.26 22.77 0.00
C PHE A 106 -4.02 22.94 -1.50
N ALA A 107 -4.77 22.23 -2.34
CA ALA A 107 -4.65 22.31 -3.79
C ALA A 107 -5.03 23.70 -4.32
N SER A 108 -6.10 24.30 -3.79
CA SER A 108 -6.51 25.66 -4.13
C SER A 108 -5.47 26.69 -3.73
N ASP A 109 -4.90 26.55 -2.52
CA ASP A 109 -3.95 27.54 -1.97
C ASP A 109 -2.56 27.45 -2.63
N ASN A 110 -2.21 26.33 -3.28
CA ASN A 110 -0.85 26.06 -3.77
C ASN A 110 -0.78 25.70 -5.27
N ASN A 111 -1.84 25.93 -6.04
CA ASN A 111 -1.90 25.67 -7.49
C ASN A 111 -1.44 24.26 -7.87
N ILE A 112 -1.92 23.25 -7.14
CA ILE A 112 -1.56 21.85 -7.42
C ILE A 112 -2.07 21.41 -8.80
N PRO A 113 -1.24 20.73 -9.61
CA PRO A 113 -1.65 20.22 -10.91
C PRO A 113 -2.90 19.34 -10.82
N ILE A 114 -3.81 19.50 -11.79
CA ILE A 114 -5.11 18.81 -11.78
C ILE A 114 -4.97 17.29 -11.80
N ASN A 115 -3.96 16.76 -12.49
CA ASN A 115 -3.69 15.32 -12.51
C ASN A 115 -3.31 14.77 -11.12
N SER A 116 -2.61 15.54 -10.28
CA SER A 116 -2.31 15.14 -8.91
C SER A 116 -3.55 15.23 -8.02
N LEU A 117 -4.32 16.31 -8.14
CA LEU A 117 -5.54 16.51 -7.36
C LEU A 117 -6.60 15.46 -7.70
N GLU A 118 -6.93 15.33 -8.97
CA GLU A 118 -7.94 14.37 -9.44
C GLU A 118 -7.52 12.94 -9.16
N GLY A 119 -6.27 12.59 -9.47
CA GLY A 119 -5.71 11.27 -9.20
C GLY A 119 -5.84 10.90 -7.73
N PHE A 120 -5.44 11.77 -6.81
CA PHE A 120 -5.52 11.49 -5.37
C PHE A 120 -6.97 11.41 -4.85
N ILE A 121 -7.84 12.36 -5.24
CA ILE A 121 -9.26 12.33 -4.82
C ILE A 121 -9.96 11.06 -5.31
N ARG A 122 -9.67 10.59 -6.52
CA ARG A 122 -10.20 9.32 -7.04
C ARG A 122 -9.78 8.12 -6.21
N GLN A 123 -8.57 8.10 -5.64
CA GLN A 123 -8.16 7.02 -4.75
C GLN A 123 -8.99 7.02 -3.46
N ILE A 124 -9.27 8.20 -2.89
CA ILE A 124 -9.97 8.30 -1.61
C ILE A 124 -11.48 8.05 -1.75
N ILE A 125 -12.14 8.60 -2.77
CA ILE A 125 -13.59 8.44 -2.97
C ILE A 125 -13.88 7.30 -3.94
N GLY A 126 -13.34 7.36 -5.16
CA GLY A 126 -13.74 6.50 -6.26
C GLY A 126 -13.53 5.02 -5.96
N TRP A 127 -12.30 4.65 -5.58
CA TRP A 127 -12.01 3.26 -5.25
C TRP A 127 -12.74 2.77 -4.01
N ARG A 128 -12.85 3.59 -2.97
CA ARG A 128 -13.57 3.18 -1.74
C ARG A 128 -15.03 2.90 -2.02
N GLU A 129 -15.71 3.78 -2.74
CA GLU A 129 -17.13 3.58 -3.09
C GLU A 129 -17.32 2.45 -4.10
N PHE A 130 -16.43 2.31 -5.08
CA PHE A 130 -16.46 1.18 -6.01
C PHE A 130 -16.33 -0.16 -5.28
N ILE A 131 -15.32 -0.32 -4.42
CA ILE A 131 -15.11 -1.55 -3.66
C ILE A 131 -16.28 -1.79 -2.68
N ARG A 132 -16.82 -0.74 -2.05
CA ARG A 132 -17.99 -0.85 -1.19
C ARG A 132 -19.22 -1.37 -1.97
N GLY A 133 -19.45 -0.82 -3.15
CA GLY A 133 -20.51 -1.27 -4.05
C GLY A 133 -20.35 -2.75 -4.42
N ILE A 134 -19.17 -3.13 -4.93
CA ILE A 134 -18.88 -4.52 -5.30
C ILE A 134 -19.03 -5.47 -4.09
N TYR A 135 -18.55 -5.07 -2.91
CA TYR A 135 -18.69 -5.88 -1.70
C TYR A 135 -20.16 -6.16 -1.35
N HIS A 136 -21.02 -5.15 -1.44
CA HIS A 136 -22.44 -5.29 -1.11
C HIS A 136 -23.23 -6.08 -2.17
N GLU A 137 -22.99 -5.78 -3.45
CA GLU A 137 -23.76 -6.37 -4.54
C GLU A 137 -23.24 -7.76 -4.94
N GLU A 138 -21.93 -7.90 -5.08
CA GLU A 138 -21.31 -9.07 -5.70
C GLU A 138 -20.39 -9.87 -4.75
N GLY A 139 -20.16 -9.42 -3.52
CA GLY A 139 -19.16 -9.99 -2.64
C GLY A 139 -19.35 -11.49 -2.37
N LYS A 140 -20.59 -11.95 -2.17
CA LYS A 140 -20.91 -13.37 -1.95
C LYS A 140 -20.66 -14.24 -3.19
N PHE A 141 -20.85 -13.67 -4.37
CA PHE A 141 -20.56 -14.31 -5.65
C PHE A 141 -19.06 -14.33 -5.90
N GLN A 142 -18.42 -13.16 -5.83
CA GLN A 142 -17.01 -12.97 -6.16
C GLN A 142 -16.08 -13.86 -5.31
N ILE A 143 -16.31 -13.98 -4.02
CA ILE A 143 -15.46 -14.78 -3.12
C ILE A 143 -15.39 -16.27 -3.48
N LYS A 144 -16.37 -16.77 -4.23
CA LYS A 144 -16.45 -18.15 -4.69
C LYS A 144 -15.87 -18.36 -6.09
N GLN A 145 -15.53 -17.28 -6.79
CA GLN A 145 -15.13 -17.35 -8.18
C GLN A 145 -13.66 -17.74 -8.32
N ASN A 146 -13.41 -18.52 -9.38
CA ASN A 146 -12.10 -18.83 -9.90
C ASN A 146 -12.22 -18.90 -11.41
N TYR A 147 -12.35 -17.74 -12.06
CA TYR A 147 -12.71 -17.61 -13.47
C TYR A 147 -11.77 -18.41 -14.41
N TRP A 148 -10.48 -18.42 -14.08
CA TRP A 148 -9.45 -19.09 -14.88
C TRP A 148 -9.19 -20.54 -14.46
N ASN A 149 -9.90 -21.05 -13.46
CA ASN A 149 -9.68 -22.39 -12.87
C ASN A 149 -8.21 -22.61 -12.42
N HIS A 150 -7.63 -21.58 -11.81
CA HIS A 150 -6.27 -21.67 -11.28
C HIS A 150 -6.24 -22.44 -9.96
N GLU A 151 -5.39 -23.51 -9.89
CA GLU A 151 -5.36 -24.41 -8.73
C GLU A 151 -3.99 -24.51 -8.06
N LYS A 152 -2.96 -23.88 -8.64
CA LYS A 152 -1.61 -23.95 -8.09
C LYS A 152 -1.52 -23.23 -6.75
N LYS A 153 -0.73 -23.83 -5.85
CA LYS A 153 -0.39 -23.25 -4.55
C LYS A 153 0.88 -22.43 -4.63
N LEU A 154 1.02 -21.49 -3.72
CA LEU A 154 2.27 -20.76 -3.54
C LEU A 154 3.33 -21.68 -2.93
N THR A 155 4.54 -21.61 -3.47
CA THR A 155 5.71 -22.28 -2.91
C THR A 155 6.39 -21.40 -1.87
N LYS A 156 7.31 -21.95 -1.11
CA LYS A 156 8.10 -21.20 -0.10
C LYS A 156 8.84 -19.99 -0.70
N SER A 157 9.27 -20.09 -1.96
CA SER A 157 9.95 -19.01 -2.67
C SER A 157 9.15 -17.71 -2.76
N TRP A 158 7.81 -17.78 -2.76
CA TRP A 158 6.93 -16.60 -2.71
C TRP A 158 6.89 -15.91 -1.35
N TYR A 159 7.30 -16.58 -0.30
CA TYR A 159 7.43 -16.02 1.05
C TYR A 159 8.88 -15.64 1.39
N GLU A 160 9.85 -16.00 0.55
CA GLU A 160 11.26 -15.73 0.76
C GLU A 160 11.85 -14.75 -0.29
N GLY A 161 11.11 -14.48 -1.37
CA GLY A 161 11.61 -13.70 -2.48
C GLY A 161 12.79 -14.39 -3.19
N THR A 162 12.61 -15.68 -3.46
CA THR A 162 13.61 -16.56 -4.11
C THR A 162 13.01 -17.32 -5.29
N THR A 163 12.13 -16.63 -6.05
CA THR A 163 11.45 -17.23 -7.20
C THR A 163 12.36 -17.35 -8.44
N GLY A 164 13.46 -16.60 -8.48
CA GLY A 164 14.38 -16.50 -9.61
C GLY A 164 13.92 -15.46 -10.65
N ILE A 165 12.90 -14.65 -10.34
CA ILE A 165 12.46 -13.53 -11.18
C ILE A 165 12.82 -12.24 -10.43
N ASP A 166 13.92 -11.61 -10.79
CA ASP A 166 14.50 -10.48 -10.06
C ASP A 166 13.49 -9.38 -9.67
N PRO A 167 12.66 -8.82 -10.58
CA PRO A 167 11.70 -7.78 -10.20
C PRO A 167 10.60 -8.29 -9.25
N LEU A 168 10.23 -9.57 -9.32
CA LEU A 168 9.28 -10.18 -8.40
C LEU A 168 9.91 -10.39 -7.02
N ASP A 169 11.13 -10.89 -6.98
CA ASP A 169 11.85 -11.16 -5.74
C ASP A 169 12.15 -9.87 -4.97
N ASP A 170 12.50 -8.78 -5.67
CA ASP A 170 12.62 -7.45 -5.08
C ASP A 170 11.32 -6.96 -4.48
N CYS A 171 10.20 -7.08 -5.21
CA CYS A 171 8.87 -6.70 -4.71
C CYS A 171 8.44 -7.52 -3.48
N ILE A 172 8.70 -8.83 -3.46
CA ILE A 172 8.38 -9.70 -2.33
C ILE A 172 9.21 -9.30 -1.11
N LYS A 173 10.53 -9.14 -1.25
CA LYS A 173 11.42 -8.75 -0.15
C LYS A 173 11.04 -7.39 0.42
N THR A 174 10.74 -6.43 -0.45
CA THR A 174 10.27 -5.09 -0.05
C THR A 174 8.96 -5.19 0.73
N THR A 175 8.00 -6.01 0.26
CA THR A 175 6.72 -6.23 0.96
C THR A 175 6.93 -6.81 2.36
N LEU A 176 7.78 -7.83 2.48
CA LEU A 176 8.06 -8.49 3.76
C LEU A 176 8.78 -7.57 4.75
N ASN A 177 9.66 -6.70 4.25
CA ASN A 177 10.40 -5.74 5.08
C ASN A 177 9.52 -4.61 5.60
N ASP A 178 8.69 -4.05 4.73
CA ASP A 178 7.93 -2.83 5.03
C ASP A 178 6.47 -3.10 5.43
N GLY A 179 5.96 -4.33 5.21
CA GLY A 179 4.53 -4.63 5.32
C GLY A 179 3.68 -3.82 4.34
N TYR A 180 4.33 -3.17 3.39
CA TYR A 180 3.73 -2.24 2.43
C TYR A 180 4.41 -2.33 1.08
N ILE A 181 3.61 -2.22 0.04
CA ILE A 181 4.08 -1.98 -1.32
C ILE A 181 2.98 -1.23 -2.09
N HIS A 182 3.37 -0.24 -2.89
CA HIS A 182 2.39 0.58 -3.62
C HIS A 182 1.75 -0.18 -4.80
N HIS A 183 0.76 0.44 -5.44
CA HIS A 183 -0.10 -0.19 -6.45
C HIS A 183 0.66 -0.94 -7.55
N ILE A 184 1.64 -0.32 -8.19
CA ILE A 184 2.28 -0.91 -9.38
C ILE A 184 2.99 -2.22 -9.08
N PRO A 185 3.95 -2.30 -8.15
CA PRO A 185 4.56 -3.58 -7.81
C PRO A 185 3.55 -4.57 -7.19
N ARG A 186 2.55 -4.10 -6.45
CA ARG A 186 1.52 -4.95 -5.86
C ARG A 186 0.69 -5.68 -6.92
N LEU A 187 0.09 -4.95 -7.85
CA LEU A 187 -0.82 -5.53 -8.83
C LEU A 187 -0.13 -5.89 -10.14
N MET A 188 0.70 -5.00 -10.67
CA MET A 188 1.27 -5.18 -12.00
C MET A 188 2.47 -6.13 -12.00
N VAL A 189 3.13 -6.32 -10.86
CA VAL A 189 4.23 -7.30 -10.73
C VAL A 189 3.73 -8.53 -9.97
N ILE A 190 3.52 -8.43 -8.64
CA ILE A 190 3.22 -9.60 -7.80
C ILE A 190 1.93 -10.29 -8.24
N SER A 191 0.79 -9.58 -8.23
CA SER A 191 -0.51 -10.19 -8.53
C SER A 191 -0.61 -10.68 -9.98
N ASN A 192 -0.06 -9.92 -10.92
CA ASN A 192 -0.08 -10.32 -12.34
C ASN A 192 0.77 -11.58 -12.58
N ILE A 193 1.96 -11.67 -12.00
CA ILE A 193 2.79 -12.88 -12.13
C ILE A 193 2.13 -14.08 -11.42
N MET A 194 1.50 -13.88 -10.24
CA MET A 194 0.71 -14.93 -9.59
C MET A 194 -0.40 -15.45 -10.52
N ASN A 195 -1.12 -14.54 -11.16
CA ASN A 195 -2.17 -14.91 -12.12
C ASN A 195 -1.60 -15.67 -13.31
N LEU A 196 -0.55 -15.16 -13.95
CA LEU A 196 0.10 -15.84 -15.09
C LEU A 196 0.70 -17.21 -14.71
N ALA A 197 1.16 -17.36 -13.46
CA ALA A 197 1.65 -18.64 -12.94
C ALA A 197 0.52 -19.64 -12.64
N GLY A 198 -0.75 -19.25 -12.71
CA GLY A 198 -1.91 -20.11 -12.43
C GLY A 198 -2.11 -20.35 -10.93
N ILE A 199 -1.72 -19.41 -10.08
CA ILE A 199 -1.93 -19.50 -8.63
C ILE A 199 -3.41 -19.29 -8.31
N SER A 200 -3.97 -20.10 -7.43
CA SER A 200 -5.38 -20.01 -7.08
C SER A 200 -5.72 -18.68 -6.38
N PRO A 201 -6.91 -18.10 -6.62
CA PRO A 201 -7.32 -16.85 -5.97
C PRO A 201 -7.26 -16.89 -4.44
N LYS A 202 -7.53 -18.05 -3.83
CA LYS A 202 -7.44 -18.25 -2.39
C LYS A 202 -6.02 -18.11 -1.85
N GLU A 203 -5.04 -18.66 -2.57
CA GLU A 203 -3.61 -18.54 -2.21
C GLU A 203 -3.13 -17.10 -2.38
N ILE A 204 -3.55 -16.42 -3.48
CA ILE A 204 -3.24 -15.00 -3.70
C ILE A 204 -3.79 -14.14 -2.55
N TYR A 205 -5.08 -14.31 -2.22
CA TYR A 205 -5.71 -13.60 -1.11
C TYR A 205 -4.97 -13.84 0.22
N LYS A 206 -4.65 -15.11 0.51
CA LYS A 206 -3.91 -15.47 1.71
C LYS A 206 -2.56 -14.76 1.79
N TRP A 207 -1.80 -14.76 0.70
CA TRP A 207 -0.49 -14.11 0.67
C TRP A 207 -0.58 -12.61 0.94
N PHE A 208 -1.54 -11.91 0.33
CA PHE A 208 -1.73 -10.49 0.58
C PHE A 208 -2.17 -10.20 2.02
N MET A 209 -2.96 -11.09 2.63
CA MET A 209 -3.34 -10.97 4.04
C MET A 209 -2.17 -11.22 5.00
N ASP A 210 -1.30 -12.18 4.65
CA ASP A 210 -0.15 -12.56 5.49
C ASP A 210 0.99 -11.53 5.43
N CYS A 211 1.18 -10.86 4.29
CA CYS A 211 2.39 -10.07 4.01
C CYS A 211 2.18 -8.55 4.07
N LEU A 212 0.95 -8.04 4.09
CA LEU A 212 0.68 -6.60 4.11
C LEU A 212 0.03 -6.16 5.42
N LEU A 213 0.40 -4.95 5.88
CA LEU A 213 -0.22 -4.29 7.05
C LEU A 213 -1.72 -4.09 6.88
N TYR A 214 -2.19 -3.99 5.66
CA TYR A 214 -3.58 -3.77 5.34
C TYR A 214 -3.90 -4.27 3.93
N THR A 215 -5.09 -4.78 3.76
CA THR A 215 -5.67 -5.00 2.44
C THR A 215 -6.48 -3.75 2.10
N SER A 216 -5.89 -2.89 1.30
CA SER A 216 -6.56 -1.65 0.92
C SER A 216 -7.58 -1.89 -0.19
N PRO A 217 -8.76 -1.27 -0.10
CA PRO A 217 -9.62 -1.12 -1.27
C PRO A 217 -9.03 -0.12 -2.29
N SER A 218 -8.06 0.70 -1.88
CA SER A 218 -7.36 1.61 -2.78
C SER A 218 -5.99 1.05 -3.15
N PRO A 219 -5.76 0.72 -4.41
CA PRO A 219 -4.48 0.18 -4.85
C PRO A 219 -3.37 1.22 -5.01
N ARG A 220 -3.66 2.52 -4.93
CA ARG A 220 -2.73 3.61 -5.28
C ARG A 220 -2.34 4.55 -4.13
N ASP A 221 -2.41 4.09 -2.92
CA ASP A 221 -2.02 4.93 -1.77
C ASP A 221 -0.54 5.07 -1.58
#